data_4b8e884d0b3fd70caaeb0d95e17db765
#
_entry.id   4b8e884d0b3fd70caaeb0d95e17db765
#
_cell.length_a   1.000
_cell.length_b   1.000
_cell.length_c   1.000
_cell.angle_alpha   90.00
_cell.angle_beta   90.00
_cell.angle_gamma   90.00
#
_symmetry.space_group_name_H-M   'P 1'
#
loop_
_entity.id
_entity.type
_entity.pdbx_description
1 polymer ?
#
loop_
_entity_poly.entity_id
_entity_poly.type
_entity_poly.pdbx_seq_one_letter_code
_entity_poly.pdbx_strand_id
1 'polypeptide(L)'
;MNQTFGKEYKLCSHVLIEKLFKDGEKFRDFPFLINYLHLEKPISQKDFSVLISVPKKLFKHSHDRNYIKRSINEALRKNKFILEELKGIKNKPLAIAIIYNFNTLISSREIETKLVSTLTKFALKIN
;
A
#
# COMPACT_ATOMS: atom_id res chain seq x y z
N MET A 1 -5.28 -13.93 -18.74
CA MET A 1 -4.54 -13.94 -17.49
C MET A 1 -5.09 -12.94 -16.51
N ASN A 2 -5.21 -13.32 -15.28
CA ASN A 2 -5.78 -12.47 -14.25
C ASN A 2 -4.76 -11.42 -13.79
N GLN A 3 -5.10 -10.14 -13.97
CA GLN A 3 -4.25 -9.03 -13.56
C GLN A 3 -4.77 -8.35 -12.28
N THR A 4 -5.69 -8.98 -11.58
CA THR A 4 -6.20 -8.41 -10.34
C THR A 4 -5.15 -8.45 -9.24
N PHE A 5 -5.22 -7.49 -8.34
CA PHE A 5 -4.39 -7.46 -7.15
C PHE A 5 -5.08 -8.32 -6.10
N GLY A 6 -4.77 -9.62 -6.09
CA GLY A 6 -5.52 -10.63 -5.36
C GLY A 6 -5.14 -10.83 -3.91
N LYS A 7 -5.74 -11.86 -3.32
CA LYS A 7 -5.56 -12.20 -1.89
C LYS A 7 -4.11 -12.45 -1.49
N GLU A 8 -3.30 -12.90 -2.41
CA GLU A 8 -1.90 -13.23 -2.14
C GLU A 8 -1.07 -12.01 -1.72
N TYR A 9 -1.54 -10.80 -2.03
CA TYR A 9 -0.88 -9.55 -1.64
C TYR A 9 -1.55 -8.86 -0.46
N LYS A 10 -2.76 -9.28 -0.09
CA LYS A 10 -3.52 -8.57 0.95
C LYS A 10 -3.03 -8.93 2.34
N LEU A 11 -2.85 -7.92 3.16
CA LEU A 11 -2.52 -8.08 4.57
C LEU A 11 -3.83 -8.19 5.36
N CYS A 12 -4.10 -9.39 5.90
CA CYS A 12 -5.35 -9.69 6.58
C CYS A 12 -5.21 -9.97 8.08
N SER A 13 -3.99 -10.14 8.58
CA SER A 13 -3.78 -10.46 9.99
C SER A 13 -3.93 -9.22 10.87
N HIS A 14 -4.86 -9.25 11.82
CA HIS A 14 -5.06 -8.15 12.76
C HIS A 14 -3.83 -7.89 13.62
N VAL A 15 -3.17 -8.93 14.05
CA VAL A 15 -1.96 -8.82 14.88
C VAL A 15 -0.85 -8.10 14.12
N LEU A 16 -0.66 -8.47 12.86
CA LEU A 16 0.37 -7.87 12.03
C LEU A 16 0.01 -6.44 11.63
N ILE A 17 -1.27 -6.16 11.41
CA ILE A 17 -1.72 -4.79 11.12
C ILE A 17 -1.44 -3.89 12.32
N GLU A 18 -1.76 -4.34 13.54
CA GLU A 18 -1.47 -3.59 14.75
C GLU A 18 0.04 -3.35 14.92
N LYS A 19 0.84 -4.38 14.69
CA LYS A 19 2.28 -4.27 14.79
C LYS A 19 2.84 -3.29 13.76
N LEU A 20 2.30 -3.32 12.55
CA LEU A 20 2.70 -2.44 11.47
C LEU A 20 2.47 -0.97 11.85
N PHE A 21 1.30 -0.66 12.43
CA PHE A 21 0.98 0.71 12.81
C PHE A 21 1.74 1.14 14.08
N LYS A 22 2.06 0.22 14.97
CA LYS A 22 2.77 0.53 16.20
C LYS A 22 4.28 0.63 16.00
N ASP A 23 4.87 -0.36 15.35
CA ASP A 23 6.32 -0.51 15.25
C ASP A 23 6.87 -0.22 13.85
N GLY A 24 6.02 -0.05 12.85
CA GLY A 24 6.46 0.18 11.49
C GLY A 24 7.05 1.57 11.29
N GLU A 25 7.89 1.67 10.29
CA GLU A 25 8.44 2.95 9.86
C GLU A 25 7.48 3.65 8.93
N LYS A 26 7.61 4.97 8.81
CA LYS A 26 6.71 5.80 8.01
C LYS A 26 7.46 6.49 6.89
N PHE A 27 6.86 6.48 5.71
CA PHE A 27 7.34 7.23 4.56
C PHE A 27 6.19 8.12 4.08
N ARG A 28 6.39 9.43 4.10
CA ARG A 28 5.36 10.40 3.73
C ARG A 28 5.65 10.97 2.35
N ASP A 29 4.66 10.88 1.48
CA ASP A 29 4.73 11.51 0.16
C ASP A 29 3.30 11.87 -0.24
N PHE A 30 2.92 13.12 -0.03
CA PHE A 30 1.55 13.58 -0.24
C PHE A 30 1.00 13.14 -1.60
N PRO A 31 -0.23 12.62 -1.69
CA PRO A 31 -1.24 12.51 -0.62
C PRO A 31 -1.21 11.17 0.13
N PHE A 32 -0.11 10.44 0.08
CA PHE A 32 0.00 9.13 0.68
C PHE A 32 0.93 9.12 1.88
N LEU A 33 0.62 8.21 2.79
CA LEU A 33 1.50 7.85 3.90
C LEU A 33 1.70 6.34 3.81
N ILE A 34 2.94 5.90 3.79
CA ILE A 34 3.26 4.47 3.77
C ILE A 34 3.84 4.09 5.11
N ASN A 35 3.18 3.16 5.80
CA ASN A 35 3.75 2.48 6.96
C ASN A 35 4.32 1.16 6.47
N TYR A 36 5.52 0.81 6.90
CA TYR A 36 6.14 -0.43 6.44
C TYR A 36 6.94 -1.09 7.56
N LEU A 37 7.06 -2.41 7.46
CA LEU A 37 7.76 -3.22 8.45
C LEU A 37 8.36 -4.44 7.76
N HIS A 38 9.63 -4.70 8.00
CA HIS A 38 10.27 -5.92 7.55
C HIS A 38 9.92 -7.05 8.50
N LEU A 39 9.53 -8.20 7.97
CA LEU A 39 9.11 -9.36 8.73
C LEU A 39 10.18 -10.45 8.69
N GLU A 40 10.20 -11.31 9.70
CA GLU A 40 11.11 -12.44 9.72
C GLU A 40 10.64 -13.57 8.80
N LYS A 41 9.32 -13.72 8.66
CA LYS A 41 8.71 -14.76 7.82
C LYS A 41 7.60 -14.16 6.97
N PRO A 42 7.41 -14.64 5.73
CA PRO A 42 6.31 -14.16 4.91
C PRO A 42 4.97 -14.56 5.51
N ILE A 43 4.00 -13.67 5.44
CA ILE A 43 2.64 -13.90 5.92
C ILE A 43 1.67 -14.21 4.79
N SER A 44 2.17 -14.20 3.57
CA SER A 44 1.39 -14.52 2.38
C SER A 44 2.28 -15.30 1.42
N GLN A 45 1.72 -15.67 0.26
CA GLN A 45 2.46 -16.38 -0.76
C GLN A 45 3.53 -15.50 -1.44
N LYS A 46 3.47 -14.21 -1.20
CA LYS A 46 4.41 -13.24 -1.78
C LYS A 46 5.32 -12.67 -0.70
N ASP A 47 6.45 -12.12 -1.12
CA ASP A 47 7.44 -11.52 -0.23
C ASP A 47 7.01 -10.15 0.30
N PHE A 48 5.86 -9.67 -0.11
CA PHE A 48 5.28 -8.45 0.44
C PHE A 48 3.78 -8.62 0.61
N SER A 49 3.21 -7.85 1.54
CA SER A 49 1.78 -7.82 1.80
C SER A 49 1.34 -6.37 1.91
N VAL A 50 0.17 -6.06 1.38
CA VAL A 50 -0.31 -4.68 1.27
C VAL A 50 -1.68 -4.52 1.93
N LEU A 51 -1.81 -3.46 2.70
CA LEU A 51 -3.08 -2.98 3.25
C LEU A 51 -3.34 -1.60 2.68
N ILE A 52 -4.56 -1.36 2.23
CA ILE A 52 -5.00 -0.04 1.75
C ILE A 52 -5.95 0.54 2.77
N SER A 53 -5.69 1.76 3.23
CA SER A 53 -6.51 2.42 4.23
C SER A 53 -6.93 3.82 3.79
N VAL A 54 -8.22 4.10 3.91
CA VAL A 54 -8.78 5.44 3.72
C VAL A 54 -9.53 5.78 5.00
N PRO A 55 -8.98 6.67 5.85
CA PRO A 55 -9.56 6.93 7.18
C PRO A 55 -10.97 7.49 7.11
N LYS A 56 -11.85 6.99 7.99
CA LYS A 56 -13.23 7.46 8.09
C LYS A 56 -13.33 8.94 8.45
N LYS A 57 -12.39 9.44 9.22
CA LYS A 57 -12.39 10.85 9.62
C LYS A 57 -12.21 11.81 8.46
N LEU A 58 -11.63 11.36 7.35
CA LEU A 58 -11.41 12.19 6.17
C LEU A 58 -12.59 12.17 5.21
N PHE A 59 -13.35 11.07 5.18
CA PHE A 59 -14.51 10.91 4.32
C PHE A 59 -15.62 10.20 5.06
N LYS A 60 -16.70 10.90 5.35
CA LYS A 60 -17.85 10.34 6.05
C LYS A 60 -18.55 9.24 5.27
N HIS A 61 -18.65 9.42 3.95
CA HIS A 61 -19.39 8.48 3.11
C HIS A 61 -18.51 7.33 2.67
N SER A 62 -18.99 6.11 2.87
CA SER A 62 -18.28 4.91 2.44
C SER A 62 -18.10 4.87 0.92
N HIS A 63 -19.02 5.50 0.19
CA HIS A 63 -18.93 5.61 -1.26
C HIS A 63 -17.61 6.27 -1.69
N ASP A 64 -17.26 7.37 -1.04
CA ASP A 64 -16.03 8.10 -1.34
C ASP A 64 -14.79 7.28 -0.97
N ARG A 65 -14.82 6.64 0.20
CA ARG A 65 -13.72 5.79 0.62
C ARG A 65 -13.52 4.61 -0.32
N ASN A 66 -14.62 4.02 -0.77
CA ASN A 66 -14.56 2.88 -1.70
C ASN A 66 -14.02 3.30 -3.06
N TYR A 67 -14.37 4.49 -3.52
CA TYR A 67 -13.83 5.03 -4.77
C TYR A 67 -12.29 5.12 -4.70
N ILE A 68 -11.77 5.68 -3.61
CA ILE A 68 -10.33 5.83 -3.44
C ILE A 68 -9.65 4.48 -3.33
N LYS A 69 -10.23 3.56 -2.54
CA LYS A 69 -9.68 2.21 -2.39
C LYS A 69 -9.59 1.47 -3.72
N ARG A 70 -10.65 1.56 -4.52
CA ARG A 70 -10.68 0.92 -5.84
C ARG A 70 -9.65 1.54 -6.77
N SER A 71 -9.50 2.85 -6.72
CA SER A 71 -8.51 3.55 -7.55
C SER A 71 -7.09 3.14 -7.19
N ILE A 72 -6.79 3.01 -5.90
CA ILE A 72 -5.48 2.56 -5.43
C ILE A 72 -5.25 1.10 -5.83
N ASN A 73 -6.25 0.23 -5.64
CA ASN A 73 -6.17 -1.17 -6.06
C ASN A 73 -5.88 -1.30 -7.55
N GLU A 74 -6.57 -0.53 -8.36
CA GLU A 74 -6.38 -0.56 -9.81
C GLU A 74 -4.99 -0.08 -10.19
N ALA A 75 -4.49 0.95 -9.53
CA ALA A 75 -3.14 1.45 -9.76
C ALA A 75 -2.09 0.40 -9.41
N LEU A 76 -2.28 -0.29 -8.28
CA LEU A 76 -1.39 -1.37 -7.87
C LEU A 76 -1.43 -2.54 -8.84
N ARG A 77 -2.63 -2.89 -9.30
CA ARG A 77 -2.80 -3.97 -10.28
C ARG A 77 -2.01 -3.71 -11.55
N LYS A 78 -2.09 -2.48 -12.05
CA LYS A 78 -1.41 -2.10 -13.29
C LYS A 78 0.09 -1.96 -13.13
N ASN A 79 0.55 -1.70 -11.91
CA ASN A 79 1.95 -1.37 -11.64
C ASN A 79 2.59 -2.33 -10.64
N LYS A 80 2.19 -3.59 -10.66
CA LYS A 80 2.72 -4.62 -9.75
C LYS A 80 4.24 -4.72 -9.78
N PHE A 81 4.83 -4.45 -10.93
CA PHE A 81 6.28 -4.56 -11.11
C PHE A 81 7.05 -3.67 -10.14
N ILE A 82 6.47 -2.53 -9.74
CA ILE A 82 7.12 -1.62 -8.78
C ILE A 82 7.21 -2.30 -7.41
N LEU A 83 6.12 -2.94 -6.98
CA LEU A 83 6.09 -3.65 -5.70
C LEU A 83 7.01 -4.88 -5.73
N GLU A 84 7.07 -5.57 -6.86
CA GLU A 84 7.92 -6.74 -6.99
C GLU A 84 9.41 -6.39 -6.94
N GLU A 85 9.77 -5.17 -7.29
CA GLU A 85 11.14 -4.70 -7.14
C GLU A 85 11.56 -4.50 -5.68
N LEU A 86 10.59 -4.40 -4.77
CA LEU A 86 10.87 -4.35 -3.34
C LEU A 86 11.25 -5.72 -2.78
N LYS A 87 10.95 -6.76 -3.54
CA LYS A 87 11.25 -8.13 -3.21
C LYS A 87 12.77 -8.35 -3.20
N GLY A 88 13.25 -9.02 -2.20
CA GLY A 88 14.68 -9.34 -2.12
C GLY A 88 15.55 -8.26 -1.49
N ILE A 89 15.01 -7.08 -1.27
CA ILE A 89 15.74 -6.05 -0.53
C ILE A 89 15.91 -6.57 0.90
N LYS A 90 17.16 -6.70 1.36
CA LYS A 90 17.48 -7.27 2.67
C LYS A 90 17.00 -8.72 2.85
N ASN A 91 16.53 -9.37 1.82
CA ASN A 91 16.01 -10.75 1.85
C ASN A 91 14.95 -10.98 2.93
N LYS A 92 14.14 -9.98 3.24
CA LYS A 92 13.09 -10.10 4.24
C LYS A 92 11.74 -9.72 3.65
N PRO A 93 10.68 -10.44 4.02
CA PRO A 93 9.33 -10.05 3.61
C PRO A 93 8.98 -8.66 4.14
N LEU A 94 8.12 -7.98 3.41
CA LEU A 94 7.75 -6.60 3.73
C LEU A 94 6.23 -6.48 3.88
N ALA A 95 5.79 -5.88 4.99
CA ALA A 95 4.39 -5.51 5.19
C ALA A 95 4.27 -4.01 4.96
N ILE A 96 3.28 -3.61 4.15
CA ILE A 96 3.09 -2.23 3.74
C ILE A 96 1.65 -1.82 3.96
N ALA A 97 1.43 -0.66 4.58
CA ALA A 97 0.11 -0.02 4.61
C ALA A 97 0.18 1.26 3.79
N ILE A 98 -0.66 1.35 2.79
CA ILE A 98 -0.79 2.56 1.96
C ILE A 98 -2.01 3.31 2.48
N ILE A 99 -1.79 4.49 3.04
CA ILE A 99 -2.83 5.30 3.66
C ILE A 99 -3.05 6.55 2.82
N TYR A 100 -4.30 6.78 2.43
CA TYR A 100 -4.65 8.02 1.74
C TYR A 100 -4.83 9.11 2.80
N ASN A 101 -3.93 10.08 2.80
CA ASN A 101 -3.88 11.10 3.85
C ASN A 101 -4.22 12.49 3.28
N PHE A 102 -5.41 12.58 2.71
CA PHE A 102 -5.90 13.81 2.09
C PHE A 102 -7.43 13.80 2.18
N ASN A 103 -8.02 14.96 2.44
CA ASN A 103 -9.47 15.07 2.67
C ASN A 103 -10.27 15.43 1.41
N THR A 104 -9.66 15.38 0.26
CA THR A 104 -10.29 15.73 -1.00
C THR A 104 -10.17 14.57 -1.98
N LEU A 105 -11.25 14.35 -2.76
CA LEU A 105 -11.21 13.36 -3.83
C LEU A 105 -10.41 13.90 -5.00
N ILE A 106 -9.59 13.05 -5.58
CA ILE A 106 -8.91 13.34 -6.84
C ILE A 106 -9.26 12.24 -7.83
N SER A 107 -9.00 12.46 -9.11
CA SER A 107 -9.35 11.49 -10.13
C SER A 107 -8.54 10.21 -9.98
N SER A 108 -9.07 9.10 -10.50
CA SER A 108 -8.34 7.82 -10.52
C SER A 108 -7.00 7.94 -11.22
N ARG A 109 -6.94 8.75 -12.26
CA ARG A 109 -5.72 8.99 -13.03
C ARG A 109 -4.66 9.68 -12.16
N GLU A 110 -5.08 10.69 -11.40
CA GLU A 110 -4.18 11.38 -10.48
C GLU A 110 -3.72 10.45 -9.37
N ILE A 111 -4.62 9.64 -8.84
CA ILE A 111 -4.27 8.66 -7.81
C ILE A 111 -3.18 7.74 -8.34
N GLU A 112 -3.35 7.21 -9.54
CA GLU A 112 -2.35 6.32 -10.14
C GLU A 112 -1.02 7.03 -10.33
N THR A 113 -1.02 8.22 -10.91
CA THR A 113 0.20 8.98 -11.17
C THR A 113 0.97 9.26 -9.87
N LYS A 114 0.26 9.71 -8.86
CA LYS A 114 0.88 10.03 -7.58
C LYS A 114 1.35 8.79 -6.83
N LEU A 115 0.58 7.71 -6.90
CA LEU A 115 0.95 6.45 -6.24
C LEU A 115 2.19 5.83 -6.87
N VAL A 116 2.28 5.83 -8.18
CA VAL A 116 3.48 5.33 -8.89
C VAL A 116 4.70 6.14 -8.47
N SER A 117 4.57 7.45 -8.41
CA SER A 117 5.66 8.33 -7.97
C SER A 117 6.06 8.02 -6.53
N THR A 118 5.08 7.87 -5.63
CA THR A 118 5.32 7.56 -4.23
C THR A 118 6.03 6.22 -4.05
N LEU A 119 5.56 5.20 -4.74
CA LEU A 119 6.14 3.86 -4.64
C LEU A 119 7.55 3.82 -5.22
N THR A 120 7.80 4.55 -6.29
CA THR A 120 9.14 4.64 -6.88
C THR A 120 10.12 5.29 -5.90
N LYS A 121 9.72 6.38 -5.26
CA LYS A 121 10.54 7.03 -4.24
C LYS A 121 10.75 6.13 -3.03
N PHE A 122 9.70 5.42 -2.64
CA PHE A 122 9.77 4.49 -1.51
C PHE A 122 10.79 3.37 -1.80
N ALA A 123 10.74 2.80 -3.01
CA ALA A 123 11.69 1.76 -3.41
C ALA A 123 13.13 2.25 -3.34
N LEU A 124 13.36 3.49 -3.78
CA LEU A 124 14.70 4.08 -3.71
C LEU A 124 15.17 4.29 -2.27
N LYS A 125 14.23 4.64 -1.39
CA LYS A 125 14.57 4.87 0.02
C LYS A 125 14.98 3.59 0.74
N ILE A 126 14.29 2.49 0.49
CA ILE A 126 14.55 1.24 1.23
C ILE A 126 15.63 0.37 0.59
N ASN A 127 16.10 0.75 -0.57
CA ASN A 127 17.19 0.04 -1.24
C ASN A 127 18.55 0.37 -0.63
#